data_35122b7aa454f4da79ad9c33eafc74af
#
_entry.id   35122b7aa454f4da79ad9c33eafc74af
#
_cell.length_a   1.000
_cell.length_b   1.000
_cell.length_c   1.000
_cell.angle_alpha   90.00
_cell.angle_beta   90.00
_cell.angle_gamma   90.00
#
_symmetry.space_group_name_H-M   'P 1'
#
loop_
_entity.id
_entity.type
_entity.pdbx_description
1 polymer ?
#
loop_
_entity_poly.entity_id
_entity_poly.type
_entity_poly.pdbx_seq_one_letter_code
_entity_poly.pdbx_strand_id
1 'polypeptide(L)'
;MKRTKHTVLDVINLTPETFIIRLDRKDFHFEPGQYVIIRIPDQNKGREYSIYSGTADDYLDFLVREIPAGEFSQYLRHLKPGSELDVEGPKGYFILNAASRIGKPSLFIASGTGISPFHSYVKSFPDLNYQVLHGVHFANEAYGRETFDAESFVLCTSRSTDGNFFGRVSHYLNQNPVSIETVCYLCGNSDMIEDVTSILENYGLAPENIRTEVFF
;
A
#
# COMPACT_ATOMS: atom_id res chain seq x y z
N MET A 1 8.87 -8.70 20.34
CA MET A 1 8.45 -7.38 19.76
C MET A 1 7.49 -6.70 20.71
N LYS A 2 7.56 -5.38 20.81
CA LYS A 2 6.76 -4.62 21.78
C LYS A 2 5.35 -4.42 21.24
N ARG A 3 4.34 -4.78 21.99
CA ARG A 3 2.93 -4.45 21.77
C ARG A 3 2.63 -3.17 22.56
N THR A 4 2.10 -2.16 21.89
CA THR A 4 1.81 -0.85 22.47
C THR A 4 0.36 -0.46 22.21
N LYS A 5 -0.26 0.23 23.15
CA LYS A 5 -1.60 0.79 22.98
C LYS A 5 -1.54 2.11 22.25
N HIS A 6 -2.39 2.27 21.26
CA HIS A 6 -2.55 3.47 20.46
C HIS A 6 -4.00 3.92 20.48
N THR A 7 -4.19 5.23 20.48
CA THR A 7 -5.51 5.87 20.49
C THR A 7 -5.97 6.16 19.07
N VAL A 8 -7.19 5.80 18.73
CA VAL A 8 -7.84 6.19 17.47
C VAL A 8 -8.06 7.71 17.49
N LEU A 9 -7.48 8.40 16.53
CA LEU A 9 -7.67 9.83 16.33
C LEU A 9 -8.84 10.08 15.38
N ASP A 10 -8.98 9.27 14.32
CA ASP A 10 -10.06 9.42 13.33
C ASP A 10 -10.29 8.11 12.54
N VAL A 11 -11.46 8.02 11.91
CA VAL A 11 -11.80 7.01 10.90
C VAL A 11 -12.35 7.73 9.67
N ILE A 12 -11.53 7.84 8.63
CA ILE A 12 -11.78 8.64 7.43
C ILE A 12 -12.33 7.74 6.32
N ASN A 13 -13.59 7.85 6.00
CA ASN A 13 -14.21 7.09 4.91
C ASN A 13 -13.80 7.65 3.55
N LEU A 14 -13.27 6.80 2.66
CA LEU A 14 -12.87 7.15 1.29
C LEU A 14 -13.90 6.67 0.27
N THR A 15 -14.33 5.42 0.40
CA THR A 15 -15.39 4.81 -0.41
C THR A 15 -16.33 4.01 0.52
N PRO A 16 -17.46 3.47 0.00
CA PRO A 16 -18.32 2.60 0.81
C PRO A 16 -17.57 1.39 1.43
N GLU A 17 -16.51 0.91 0.77
CA GLU A 17 -15.76 -0.27 1.23
C GLU A 17 -14.39 0.05 1.82
N THR A 18 -13.86 1.28 1.68
CA THR A 18 -12.49 1.59 2.07
C THR A 18 -12.42 2.84 2.94
N PHE A 19 -11.59 2.78 3.97
CA PHE A 19 -11.38 3.86 4.92
C PHE A 19 -9.94 3.89 5.39
N ILE A 20 -9.53 5.02 5.97
CA ILE A 20 -8.28 5.14 6.73
C ILE A 20 -8.63 5.12 8.21
N ILE A 21 -7.93 4.28 8.98
CA ILE A 21 -7.90 4.42 10.43
C ILE A 21 -6.62 5.17 10.82
N ARG A 22 -6.79 6.26 11.54
CA ARG A 22 -5.71 7.10 12.05
C ARG A 22 -5.52 6.90 13.53
N LEU A 23 -4.29 6.57 13.91
CA LEU A 23 -3.89 6.38 15.31
C LEU A 23 -2.87 7.44 15.73
N ASP A 24 -2.80 7.71 17.03
CA ASP A 24 -1.69 8.48 17.59
C ASP A 24 -0.36 7.75 17.34
N ARG A 25 0.68 8.49 16.99
CA ARG A 25 1.98 7.90 16.68
C ARG A 25 2.82 7.57 17.92
N LYS A 26 2.74 8.42 18.94
CA LYS A 26 3.66 8.32 20.10
C LYS A 26 5.14 8.20 19.64
N ASP A 27 5.92 7.39 20.31
CA ASP A 27 7.32 7.12 19.95
C ASP A 27 7.45 5.90 19.00
N PHE A 28 6.48 5.71 18.10
CA PHE A 28 6.52 4.59 17.15
C PHE A 28 7.38 4.95 15.93
N HIS A 29 8.50 4.23 15.79
CA HIS A 29 9.41 4.38 14.66
C HIS A 29 9.27 3.20 13.69
N PHE A 30 9.29 3.47 12.41
CA PHE A 30 9.19 2.47 11.35
C PHE A 30 9.98 2.87 10.11
N GLU A 31 10.32 1.91 9.26
CA GLU A 31 10.73 2.15 7.88
C GLU A 31 9.53 2.04 6.94
N PRO A 32 9.39 2.94 5.95
CA PRO A 32 8.33 2.85 4.94
C PRO A 32 8.31 1.48 4.28
N GLY A 33 7.11 0.93 4.09
CA GLY A 33 6.89 -0.42 3.60
C GLY A 33 6.80 -1.50 4.68
N GLN A 34 7.05 -1.17 5.95
CA GLN A 34 6.76 -2.05 7.05
C GLN A 34 5.26 -2.08 7.40
N TYR A 35 4.84 -3.17 8.03
CA TYR A 35 3.48 -3.37 8.53
C TYR A 35 3.45 -3.55 10.05
N VAL A 36 2.27 -3.49 10.60
CA VAL A 36 1.98 -3.81 12.00
C VAL A 36 0.86 -4.84 12.08
N ILE A 37 0.75 -5.53 13.22
CA ILE A 37 -0.44 -6.28 13.57
C ILE A 37 -1.31 -5.42 14.48
N ILE A 38 -2.48 -5.02 13.99
CA ILE A 38 -3.50 -4.35 14.79
C ILE A 38 -4.35 -5.40 15.50
N ARG A 39 -4.62 -5.21 16.79
CA ARG A 39 -5.47 -6.07 17.60
C ARG A 39 -6.51 -5.26 18.35
N ILE A 40 -7.66 -5.85 18.55
CA ILE A 40 -8.65 -5.35 19.51
C ILE A 40 -8.14 -5.66 20.92
N PRO A 41 -8.17 -4.69 21.84
CA PRO A 41 -7.76 -4.94 23.24
C PRO A 41 -8.44 -6.20 23.82
N ASP A 42 -7.67 -6.95 24.58
CA ASP A 42 -8.11 -8.21 25.23
C ASP A 42 -8.51 -9.35 24.27
N GLN A 43 -8.26 -9.19 22.96
CA GLN A 43 -8.43 -10.24 21.97
C GLN A 43 -7.10 -10.71 21.40
N ASN A 44 -6.98 -12.03 21.18
CA ASN A 44 -5.78 -12.60 20.55
C ASN A 44 -5.79 -12.50 19.02
N LYS A 45 -6.94 -12.21 18.42
CA LYS A 45 -7.07 -12.05 16.97
C LYS A 45 -6.49 -10.71 16.54
N GLY A 46 -5.59 -10.70 15.57
CA GLY A 46 -5.04 -9.51 14.93
C GLY A 46 -5.02 -9.63 13.43
N ARG A 47 -4.84 -8.50 12.75
CA ARG A 47 -4.65 -8.43 11.29
C ARG A 47 -3.46 -7.55 10.97
N GLU A 48 -2.79 -7.91 9.90
CA GLU A 48 -1.65 -7.18 9.38
C GLU A 48 -2.13 -6.00 8.52
N TYR A 49 -1.51 -4.84 8.74
CA TYR A 49 -1.76 -3.63 7.95
C TYR A 49 -0.43 -2.93 7.67
N SER A 50 -0.14 -2.72 6.39
CA SER A 50 1.01 -1.90 5.99
C SER A 50 0.77 -0.45 6.40
N ILE A 51 1.83 0.19 6.89
CA ILE A 51 1.77 1.59 7.32
C ILE A 51 1.61 2.46 6.07
N TYR A 52 0.57 3.30 6.06
CA TYR A 52 0.19 4.18 4.96
C TYR A 52 0.78 5.59 5.11
N SER A 53 0.94 6.06 6.35
CA SER A 53 1.55 7.35 6.67
C SER A 53 3.05 7.40 6.32
N GLY A 54 3.58 8.62 6.17
CA GLY A 54 5.01 8.86 6.01
C GLY A 54 5.75 8.92 7.36
N THR A 55 7.08 8.87 7.30
CA THR A 55 7.92 8.93 8.51
C THR A 55 7.94 10.29 9.19
N ALA A 56 7.54 11.36 8.51
CA ALA A 56 7.44 12.70 9.08
C ALA A 56 6.06 13.02 9.68
N ASP A 57 5.04 12.19 9.42
CA ASP A 57 3.70 12.40 9.98
C ASP A 57 3.71 12.18 11.50
N ASP A 58 2.90 12.92 12.24
CA ASP A 58 2.74 12.82 13.70
C ASP A 58 1.68 11.78 14.11
N TYR A 59 1.12 11.05 13.15
CA TYR A 59 0.13 9.99 13.28
C TYR A 59 0.56 8.72 12.54
N LEU A 60 -0.17 7.63 12.77
CA LEU A 60 -0.09 6.39 12.00
C LEU A 60 -1.40 6.19 11.25
N ASP A 61 -1.34 6.16 9.93
CA ASP A 61 -2.48 5.84 9.06
C ASP A 61 -2.36 4.43 8.51
N PHE A 62 -3.51 3.76 8.42
CA PHE A 62 -3.66 2.44 7.80
C PHE A 62 -4.86 2.48 6.86
N LEU A 63 -4.62 2.16 5.58
CA LEU A 63 -5.67 2.06 4.58
C LEU A 63 -6.31 0.67 4.67
N VAL A 64 -7.58 0.63 5.00
CA VAL A 64 -8.32 -0.60 5.30
C VAL A 64 -9.45 -0.79 4.31
N ARG A 65 -9.49 -1.95 3.65
CA ARG A 65 -10.68 -2.40 2.93
C ARG A 65 -11.56 -3.20 3.86
N GLU A 66 -12.82 -2.81 3.96
CA GLU A 66 -13.84 -3.57 4.69
C GLU A 66 -14.22 -4.83 3.92
N ILE A 67 -14.16 -5.96 4.59
CA ILE A 67 -14.62 -7.24 4.05
C ILE A 67 -16.03 -7.49 4.56
N PRO A 68 -17.05 -7.68 3.69
CA PRO A 68 -18.45 -7.81 4.11
C PRO A 68 -18.72 -8.90 5.17
N ALA A 69 -17.96 -10.01 5.12
CA ALA A 69 -18.02 -11.09 6.11
C ALA A 69 -16.94 -10.99 7.20
N GLY A 70 -16.15 -9.89 7.21
CA GLY A 70 -14.98 -9.74 8.06
C GLY A 70 -15.30 -8.92 9.32
N GLU A 71 -15.57 -9.58 10.45
CA GLU A 71 -15.85 -8.93 11.74
C GLU A 71 -14.80 -7.87 12.13
N PHE A 72 -13.50 -8.12 11.83
CA PHE A 72 -12.40 -7.25 12.25
C PHE A 72 -12.38 -5.90 11.52
N SER A 73 -12.49 -5.89 10.19
CA SER A 73 -12.50 -4.65 9.41
C SER A 73 -13.76 -3.82 9.65
N GLN A 74 -14.90 -4.48 9.84
CA GLN A 74 -16.15 -3.81 10.25
C GLN A 74 -16.02 -3.18 11.64
N TYR A 75 -15.43 -3.89 12.60
CA TYR A 75 -15.16 -3.33 13.92
C TYR A 75 -14.28 -2.06 13.82
N LEU A 76 -13.17 -2.10 13.04
CA LEU A 76 -12.30 -0.94 12.87
C LEU A 76 -13.05 0.27 12.29
N ARG A 77 -13.94 0.07 11.31
CA ARG A 77 -14.72 1.16 10.69
C ARG A 77 -15.63 1.89 11.68
N HIS A 78 -16.15 1.18 12.68
CA HIS A 78 -17.09 1.76 13.65
C HIS A 78 -16.45 2.35 14.90
N LEU A 79 -15.12 2.31 14.99
CA LEU A 79 -14.39 2.94 16.10
C LEU A 79 -14.62 4.46 16.11
N LYS A 80 -14.52 5.02 17.30
CA LYS A 80 -14.65 6.46 17.51
C LYS A 80 -13.32 7.03 17.99
N PRO A 81 -13.04 8.32 17.74
CA PRO A 81 -11.95 9.01 18.38
C PRO A 81 -11.92 8.74 19.90
N GLY A 82 -10.75 8.43 20.44
CA GLY A 82 -10.56 8.02 21.83
C GLY A 82 -10.62 6.51 22.09
N SER A 83 -11.08 5.69 21.14
CA SER A 83 -10.96 4.22 21.24
C SER A 83 -9.50 3.79 21.28
N GLU A 84 -9.19 2.67 21.92
CA GLU A 84 -7.83 2.11 21.98
C GLU A 84 -7.70 0.87 21.09
N LEU A 85 -6.54 0.72 20.47
CA LEU A 85 -6.11 -0.49 19.77
C LEU A 85 -4.70 -0.89 20.25
N ASP A 86 -4.42 -2.18 20.20
CA ASP A 86 -3.08 -2.69 20.41
C ASP A 86 -2.37 -2.82 19.05
N VAL A 87 -1.17 -2.24 18.96
CA VAL A 87 -0.30 -2.29 17.79
C VAL A 87 0.97 -3.06 18.12
N GLU A 88 1.24 -4.09 17.33
CA GLU A 88 2.44 -4.91 17.46
C GLU A 88 3.31 -4.74 16.21
N GLY A 89 4.49 -4.19 16.35
CA GLY A 89 5.40 -3.93 15.23
C GLY A 89 6.51 -2.94 15.57
N PRO A 90 7.16 -2.35 14.53
CA PRO A 90 6.95 -2.63 13.10
C PRO A 90 7.52 -3.99 12.69
N LYS A 91 7.05 -4.52 11.56
CA LYS A 91 7.43 -5.81 10.97
C LYS A 91 7.59 -5.70 9.46
N GLY A 92 8.19 -6.74 8.85
CA GLY A 92 8.30 -6.83 7.39
C GLY A 92 9.58 -6.26 6.82
N TYR A 93 9.86 -6.68 5.59
CA TYR A 93 11.08 -6.34 4.84
C TYR A 93 10.76 -5.81 3.44
N PHE A 94 9.51 -5.43 3.20
CA PHE A 94 9.09 -4.80 1.95
C PHE A 94 9.48 -3.31 1.97
N ILE A 95 10.78 -3.06 2.09
CA ILE A 95 11.39 -1.73 2.18
C ILE A 95 12.15 -1.42 0.90
N LEU A 96 12.31 -0.13 0.57
CA LEU A 96 13.11 0.31 -0.56
C LEU A 96 14.56 -0.14 -0.39
N ASN A 97 15.13 -0.74 -1.44
CA ASN A 97 16.55 -1.07 -1.45
C ASN A 97 17.42 0.21 -1.55
N ALA A 98 18.72 0.07 -1.27
CA ALA A 98 19.65 1.19 -1.29
C ALA A 98 19.71 1.88 -2.68
N ALA A 99 19.62 1.11 -3.77
CA ALA A 99 19.70 1.64 -5.13
C ALA A 99 18.47 2.51 -5.46
N SER A 100 17.26 2.07 -5.10
CA SER A 100 16.03 2.87 -5.26
C SER A 100 16.09 4.18 -4.44
N ARG A 101 16.64 4.12 -3.22
CA ARG A 101 16.78 5.31 -2.36
C ARG A 101 17.74 6.36 -2.92
N ILE A 102 18.68 5.97 -3.77
CA ILE A 102 19.67 6.88 -4.40
C ILE A 102 19.35 7.19 -5.87
N GLY A 103 18.08 7.00 -6.29
CA GLY A 103 17.58 7.44 -7.59
C GLY A 103 17.56 6.39 -8.71
N LYS A 104 17.82 5.10 -8.42
CA LYS A 104 17.58 4.06 -9.42
C LYS A 104 16.07 4.02 -9.75
N PRO A 105 15.70 3.96 -11.06
CA PRO A 105 14.29 3.91 -11.44
C PRO A 105 13.54 2.79 -10.73
N SER A 106 12.41 3.12 -10.13
CA SER A 106 11.55 2.20 -9.40
C SER A 106 10.15 2.19 -10.01
N LEU A 107 9.55 1.02 -10.14
CA LEU A 107 8.18 0.86 -10.59
C LEU A 107 7.35 0.23 -9.46
N PHE A 108 6.37 0.98 -8.97
CA PHE A 108 5.44 0.55 -7.94
C PHE A 108 4.15 0.06 -8.58
N ILE A 109 3.81 -1.21 -8.40
CA ILE A 109 2.63 -1.83 -9.00
C ILE A 109 1.71 -2.30 -7.90
N ALA A 110 0.54 -1.67 -7.82
CA ALA A 110 -0.44 -1.93 -6.78
C ALA A 110 -1.77 -2.46 -7.34
N SER A 111 -2.46 -3.27 -6.54
CA SER A 111 -3.91 -3.48 -6.70
C SER A 111 -4.66 -3.09 -5.43
N GLY A 112 -5.71 -2.27 -5.59
CA GLY A 112 -6.55 -1.81 -4.48
C GLY A 112 -5.76 -1.17 -3.34
N THR A 113 -5.95 -1.65 -2.11
CA THR A 113 -5.24 -1.16 -0.91
C THR A 113 -3.75 -1.51 -0.88
N GLY A 114 -3.24 -2.33 -1.80
CA GLY A 114 -1.81 -2.57 -1.98
C GLY A 114 -0.99 -1.33 -2.35
N ILE A 115 -1.64 -0.21 -2.60
CA ILE A 115 -0.99 1.11 -2.74
C ILE A 115 -0.34 1.60 -1.43
N SER A 116 -0.73 1.03 -0.27
CA SER A 116 -0.32 1.50 1.06
C SER A 116 1.18 1.67 1.26
N PRO A 117 2.04 0.67 1.03
CA PRO A 117 3.48 0.84 1.21
C PRO A 117 4.07 1.89 0.26
N PHE A 118 3.54 2.03 -0.95
CA PHE A 118 4.03 3.00 -1.94
C PHE A 118 3.67 4.44 -1.56
N HIS A 119 2.49 4.67 -0.99
CA HIS A 119 2.12 5.95 -0.40
C HIS A 119 3.08 6.34 0.73
N SER A 120 3.41 5.39 1.62
CA SER A 120 4.40 5.60 2.68
C SER A 120 5.80 5.91 2.14
N TYR A 121 6.23 5.23 1.05
CA TYR A 121 7.52 5.51 0.41
C TYR A 121 7.58 6.96 -0.10
N VAL A 122 6.63 7.36 -0.92
CA VAL A 122 6.63 8.68 -1.58
C VAL A 122 6.53 9.81 -0.54
N LYS A 123 5.69 9.65 0.49
CA LYS A 123 5.63 10.60 1.61
C LYS A 123 6.94 10.72 2.41
N SER A 124 7.72 9.64 2.47
CA SER A 124 8.93 9.60 3.30
C SER A 124 10.20 9.95 2.55
N PHE A 125 10.20 9.78 1.22
CA PHE A 125 11.35 10.00 0.35
C PHE A 125 10.96 10.88 -0.84
N PRO A 126 10.98 12.21 -0.71
CA PRO A 126 10.47 13.12 -1.74
C PRO A 126 11.27 13.11 -3.06
N ASP A 127 12.53 12.67 -3.02
CA ASP A 127 13.43 12.65 -4.18
C ASP A 127 13.46 11.30 -4.90
N LEU A 128 12.45 10.43 -4.70
CA LEU A 128 12.39 9.14 -5.38
C LEU A 128 12.20 9.30 -6.90
N ASN A 129 12.95 8.51 -7.65
CA ASN A 129 12.72 8.32 -9.07
C ASN A 129 11.78 7.12 -9.26
N TYR A 130 10.49 7.38 -9.48
CA TYR A 130 9.48 6.34 -9.50
C TYR A 130 8.40 6.55 -10.55
N GLN A 131 7.75 5.45 -10.89
CA GLN A 131 6.44 5.39 -11.53
C GLN A 131 5.50 4.51 -10.72
N VAL A 132 4.20 4.79 -10.78
CA VAL A 132 3.15 4.00 -10.10
C VAL A 132 2.15 3.50 -11.12
N LEU A 133 1.86 2.20 -11.08
CA LEU A 133 0.70 1.60 -11.73
C LEU A 133 -0.28 1.16 -10.64
N HIS A 134 -1.44 1.81 -10.55
CA HIS A 134 -2.46 1.47 -9.57
C HIS A 134 -3.68 0.85 -10.27
N GLY A 135 -3.89 -0.44 -10.05
CA GLY A 135 -5.03 -1.20 -10.55
C GLY A 135 -6.19 -1.18 -9.56
N VAL A 136 -7.35 -0.69 -10.02
CA VAL A 136 -8.58 -0.62 -9.24
C VAL A 136 -9.79 -0.99 -10.09
N HIS A 137 -10.98 -1.10 -9.50
CA HIS A 137 -12.20 -1.30 -10.26
C HIS A 137 -12.74 0.01 -10.84
N PHE A 138 -12.80 1.04 -10.02
CA PHE A 138 -13.37 2.35 -10.35
C PHE A 138 -12.39 3.47 -10.00
N ALA A 139 -12.44 4.59 -10.69
CA ALA A 139 -11.50 5.69 -10.51
C ALA A 139 -11.55 6.35 -9.11
N ASN A 140 -12.68 6.29 -8.42
CA ASN A 140 -12.80 6.78 -7.04
C ASN A 140 -12.06 5.91 -6.00
N GLU A 141 -11.47 4.79 -6.42
CA GLU A 141 -10.61 3.93 -5.61
C GLU A 141 -9.11 4.29 -5.77
N ALA A 142 -8.80 5.42 -6.42
CA ALA A 142 -7.42 5.93 -6.56
C ALA A 142 -6.93 6.54 -5.24
N TYR A 143 -6.73 5.68 -4.22
CA TYR A 143 -6.40 6.08 -2.85
C TYR A 143 -5.07 6.85 -2.78
N GLY A 144 -5.11 8.06 -2.19
CA GLY A 144 -3.93 8.91 -2.00
C GLY A 144 -3.32 9.43 -3.30
N ARG A 145 -4.10 9.49 -4.37
CA ARG A 145 -3.66 9.93 -5.70
C ARG A 145 -2.92 11.28 -5.67
N GLU A 146 -3.35 12.18 -4.80
CA GLU A 146 -2.80 13.52 -4.61
C GLU A 146 -1.38 13.55 -4.03
N THR A 147 -0.93 12.43 -3.44
CA THR A 147 0.44 12.30 -2.90
C THR A 147 1.46 11.98 -3.99
N PHE A 148 1.01 11.43 -5.10
CA PHE A 148 1.89 11.01 -6.20
C PHE A 148 1.96 12.08 -7.29
N ASP A 149 3.12 12.21 -7.92
CA ASP A 149 3.27 13.08 -9.09
C ASP A 149 2.33 12.67 -10.20
N ALA A 150 1.68 13.66 -10.83
CA ALA A 150 0.68 13.40 -11.85
C ALA A 150 1.23 12.65 -13.06
N GLU A 151 2.48 12.95 -13.44
CA GLU A 151 3.16 12.36 -14.61
C GLU A 151 3.73 10.95 -14.29
N SER A 152 3.95 10.67 -12.99
CA SER A 152 4.49 9.39 -12.54
C SER A 152 3.42 8.36 -12.18
N PHE A 153 2.12 8.70 -12.28
CA PHE A 153 1.04 7.85 -11.82
C PHE A 153 0.09 7.45 -12.95
N VAL A 154 -0.08 6.15 -13.15
CA VAL A 154 -1.03 5.56 -14.09
C VAL A 154 -2.11 4.79 -13.33
N LEU A 155 -3.35 5.25 -13.46
CA LEU A 155 -4.53 4.58 -12.91
C LEU A 155 -5.11 3.61 -13.95
N CYS A 156 -5.05 2.33 -13.65
CA CYS A 156 -5.67 1.26 -14.44
C CYS A 156 -7.03 0.90 -13.84
N THR A 157 -8.11 1.12 -14.57
CA THR A 157 -9.48 0.83 -14.11
C THR A 157 -10.09 -0.32 -14.88
N SER A 158 -10.60 -1.34 -14.18
CA SER A 158 -11.12 -2.55 -14.81
C SER A 158 -12.63 -2.55 -15.04
N ARG A 159 -13.36 -1.59 -14.44
CA ARG A 159 -14.83 -1.49 -14.51
C ARG A 159 -15.33 -0.07 -14.83
N SER A 160 -14.46 0.86 -15.12
CA SER A 160 -14.78 2.20 -15.59
C SER A 160 -13.75 2.67 -16.61
N THR A 161 -14.07 3.69 -17.40
CA THR A 161 -13.16 4.29 -18.38
C THR A 161 -12.55 5.60 -17.88
N ASP A 162 -12.74 5.94 -16.60
CA ASP A 162 -12.33 7.23 -16.03
C ASP A 162 -10.87 7.23 -15.52
N GLY A 163 -10.14 6.11 -15.70
CA GLY A 163 -8.71 6.01 -15.42
C GLY A 163 -7.83 6.44 -16.59
N ASN A 164 -6.51 6.39 -16.42
CA ASN A 164 -5.55 6.61 -17.50
C ASN A 164 -5.53 5.45 -18.49
N PHE A 165 -5.86 4.24 -18.04
CA PHE A 165 -5.90 3.03 -18.84
C PHE A 165 -7.11 2.17 -18.45
N PHE A 166 -7.90 1.76 -19.45
CA PHE A 166 -8.99 0.81 -19.24
C PHE A 166 -8.47 -0.62 -19.30
N GLY A 167 -8.43 -1.29 -18.17
CA GLY A 167 -7.91 -2.66 -18.03
C GLY A 167 -7.19 -2.91 -16.73
N ARG A 168 -6.55 -4.07 -16.62
CA ARG A 168 -5.71 -4.44 -15.48
C ARG A 168 -4.28 -3.91 -15.67
N VAL A 169 -3.50 -3.79 -14.60
CA VAL A 169 -2.07 -3.41 -14.65
C VAL A 169 -1.25 -4.36 -15.54
N SER A 170 -1.58 -5.65 -15.56
CA SER A 170 -0.94 -6.64 -16.45
C SER A 170 -1.18 -6.33 -17.95
N HIS A 171 -2.38 -5.85 -18.31
CA HIS A 171 -2.67 -5.44 -19.68
C HIS A 171 -1.90 -4.17 -20.07
N TYR A 172 -1.76 -3.22 -19.13
CA TYR A 172 -0.94 -2.02 -19.35
C TYR A 172 0.52 -2.38 -19.60
N LEU A 173 1.10 -3.24 -18.76
CA LEU A 173 2.48 -3.67 -18.90
C LEU A 173 2.76 -4.38 -20.22
N ASN A 174 1.84 -5.22 -20.71
CA ASN A 174 2.00 -5.89 -22.00
C ASN A 174 2.09 -4.90 -23.20
N GLN A 175 1.60 -3.67 -23.02
CA GLN A 175 1.67 -2.61 -24.02
C GLN A 175 2.80 -1.61 -23.76
N ASN A 176 3.35 -1.61 -22.57
CA ASN A 176 4.38 -0.66 -22.11
C ASN A 176 5.51 -1.42 -21.39
N PRO A 177 6.46 -1.98 -22.15
CA PRO A 177 7.56 -2.74 -21.61
C PRO A 177 8.42 -1.92 -20.65
N VAL A 178 8.90 -2.58 -19.59
CA VAL A 178 9.74 -1.99 -18.53
C VAL A 178 11.21 -2.23 -18.83
N SER A 179 12.06 -1.24 -18.55
CA SER A 179 13.51 -1.42 -18.65
C SER A 179 14.02 -2.47 -17.65
N ILE A 180 14.94 -3.31 -18.08
CA ILE A 180 15.57 -4.34 -17.22
C ILE A 180 16.35 -3.76 -16.04
N GLU A 181 16.70 -2.46 -16.10
CA GLU A 181 17.38 -1.74 -15.03
C GLU A 181 16.44 -1.30 -13.90
N THR A 182 15.10 -1.37 -14.11
CA THR A 182 14.10 -0.92 -13.15
C THR A 182 13.99 -1.89 -11.97
N VAL A 183 13.82 -1.37 -10.77
CA VAL A 183 13.43 -2.18 -9.61
C VAL A 183 11.92 -2.12 -9.46
N CYS A 184 11.27 -3.28 -9.54
CA CYS A 184 9.81 -3.39 -9.45
C CYS A 184 9.38 -3.83 -8.06
N TYR A 185 8.42 -3.12 -7.49
CA TYR A 185 7.80 -3.44 -6.20
C TYR A 185 6.31 -3.70 -6.46
N LEU A 186 5.84 -4.89 -6.12
CA LEU A 186 4.48 -5.36 -6.36
C LEU A 186 3.76 -5.56 -5.04
N CYS A 187 2.59 -4.93 -4.86
CA CYS A 187 1.80 -5.12 -3.65
C CYS A 187 0.31 -5.19 -3.96
N GLY A 188 -0.39 -6.18 -3.39
CA GLY A 188 -1.82 -6.39 -3.56
C GLY A 188 -2.19 -7.87 -3.63
N ASN A 189 -3.22 -8.22 -4.42
CA ASN A 189 -3.69 -9.59 -4.49
C ASN A 189 -2.70 -10.52 -5.22
N SER A 190 -2.74 -11.82 -4.89
CA SER A 190 -1.85 -12.86 -5.42
C SER A 190 -1.90 -12.96 -6.94
N ASP A 191 -3.10 -12.97 -7.53
CA ASP A 191 -3.26 -13.14 -8.98
C ASP A 191 -2.56 -12.01 -9.76
N MET A 192 -2.68 -10.76 -9.29
CA MET A 192 -1.99 -9.62 -9.90
C MET A 192 -0.47 -9.77 -9.77
N ILE A 193 0.02 -10.21 -8.62
CA ILE A 193 1.46 -10.39 -8.38
C ILE A 193 2.01 -11.50 -9.29
N GLU A 194 1.33 -12.63 -9.42
CA GLU A 194 1.73 -13.73 -10.30
C GLU A 194 1.75 -13.31 -11.78
N ASP A 195 0.66 -12.70 -12.26
CA ASP A 195 0.55 -12.21 -13.64
C ASP A 195 1.69 -11.23 -13.97
N VAL A 196 1.89 -10.24 -13.10
CA VAL A 196 2.88 -9.18 -13.32
C VAL A 196 4.31 -9.72 -13.21
N THR A 197 4.59 -10.58 -12.24
CA THR A 197 5.92 -11.22 -12.11
C THR A 197 6.27 -11.96 -13.38
N SER A 198 5.37 -12.78 -13.91
CA SER A 198 5.58 -13.52 -15.16
C SER A 198 5.86 -12.59 -16.35
N ILE A 199 5.16 -11.45 -16.45
CA ILE A 199 5.40 -10.46 -17.49
C ILE A 199 6.80 -9.84 -17.36
N LEU A 200 7.18 -9.44 -16.14
CA LEU A 200 8.48 -8.80 -15.88
C LEU A 200 9.66 -9.76 -16.15
N GLU A 201 9.52 -11.03 -15.76
CA GLU A 201 10.50 -12.08 -16.07
C GLU A 201 10.63 -12.31 -17.58
N ASN A 202 9.51 -12.31 -18.31
CA ASN A 202 9.52 -12.41 -19.78
C ASN A 202 10.19 -11.21 -20.46
N TYR A 203 10.22 -10.04 -19.81
CA TYR A 203 11.01 -8.88 -20.26
C TYR A 203 12.49 -9.01 -19.90
N GLY A 204 12.88 -10.03 -19.16
CA GLY A 204 14.27 -10.29 -18.77
C GLY A 204 14.68 -9.56 -17.49
N LEU A 205 13.76 -9.10 -16.66
CA LEU A 205 14.10 -8.58 -15.34
C LEU A 205 14.66 -9.69 -14.46
N ALA A 206 15.75 -9.41 -13.78
CA ALA A 206 16.35 -10.31 -12.82
C ALA A 206 15.44 -10.44 -11.56
N PRO A 207 15.29 -11.65 -10.99
CA PRO A 207 14.43 -11.86 -9.82
C PRO A 207 14.75 -10.95 -8.62
N GLU A 208 16.01 -10.58 -8.43
CA GLU A 208 16.43 -9.64 -7.38
C GLU A 208 15.92 -8.20 -7.59
N ASN A 209 15.47 -7.86 -8.80
CA ASN A 209 14.83 -6.59 -9.11
C ASN A 209 13.29 -6.64 -8.98
N ILE A 210 12.70 -7.79 -8.63
CA ILE A 210 11.27 -7.96 -8.42
C ILE A 210 11.03 -8.24 -6.93
N ARG A 211 10.30 -7.37 -6.26
CA ARG A 211 9.97 -7.48 -4.83
C ARG A 211 8.48 -7.50 -4.66
N THR A 212 7.99 -8.39 -3.81
CA THR A 212 6.54 -8.63 -3.70
C THR A 212 6.08 -8.65 -2.25
N GLU A 213 4.86 -8.13 -2.02
CA GLU A 213 4.12 -8.30 -0.77
C GLU A 213 2.66 -8.61 -1.10
N VAL A 214 2.16 -9.76 -0.63
CA VAL A 214 0.80 -10.23 -0.90
C VAL A 214 -0.15 -9.71 0.19
N PHE A 215 -1.27 -9.12 -0.24
CA PHE A 215 -2.40 -8.81 0.64
C PHE A 215 -3.49 -9.87 0.50
N PHE A 216 -3.98 -10.38 1.63
CA PHE A 216 -4.98 -11.45 1.73
C PHE A 216 -6.38 -10.90 2.01
#